data_57a8f684affdc36735bfa8a2f7bea15e
#
_entry.id   57a8f684affdc36735bfa8a2f7bea15e
#
_cell.length_a   1.000
_cell.length_b   1.000
_cell.length_c   1.000
_cell.angle_alpha   90.00
_cell.angle_beta   90.00
_cell.angle_gamma   90.00
#
_symmetry.space_group_name_H-M   'P 1'
#
loop_
_entity.id
_entity.type
_entity.pdbx_description
1 polymer ?
#
loop_
_entity_poly.entity_id
_entity_poly.type
_entity_poly.pdbx_seq_one_letter_code
_entity_poly.pdbx_strand_id
1 'polypeptide(L)'
;NKIGTHQVTIVGHSQGCLVTLEFSLRFPQKINKLVFVAGAYEIPVNKSLIDLSLSGDMESLNLMMKWGYGNSKQFIGGNPLQKILNSTREVREVLAVDLIACNNYKNGLKAVRNIKSPTLFIFGETDKMIKLENGKKFAELIPGSKVHIIKNCGHMIILENAFEMREKLAEFLKNE
;
A
#
# COMPACT_ATOMS: atom_id res chain seq x y z
N ASN A 1 -0.58 -25.87 4.89
CA ASN A 1 -0.06 -24.77 5.68
C ASN A 1 1.45 -24.96 5.91
N LYS A 2 2.29 -24.44 5.00
CA LYS A 2 3.76 -24.64 5.06
C LYS A 2 4.42 -23.92 6.26
N ILE A 3 3.75 -22.93 6.84
CA ILE A 3 4.32 -22.11 7.95
C ILE A 3 3.85 -22.61 9.33
N GLY A 4 2.90 -23.53 9.39
CA GLY A 4 2.42 -24.11 10.66
C GLY A 4 1.55 -23.19 11.53
N THR A 5 1.25 -21.95 11.09
CA THR A 5 0.43 -21.02 11.85
C THR A 5 -1.05 -21.13 11.50
N HIS A 6 -1.93 -21.01 12.51
CA HIS A 6 -3.38 -21.00 12.31
C HIS A 6 -3.86 -19.65 11.79
N GLN A 7 -3.32 -18.57 12.31
CA GLN A 7 -3.64 -17.19 11.94
C GLN A 7 -2.39 -16.36 11.73
N VAL A 8 -2.48 -15.32 10.91
CA VAL A 8 -1.39 -14.41 10.57
C VAL A 8 -1.83 -12.94 10.72
N THR A 9 -0.88 -12.08 11.04
CA THR A 9 -1.02 -10.65 10.83
C THR A 9 -0.54 -10.32 9.42
N ILE A 10 -1.35 -9.58 8.66
CA ILE A 10 -1.00 -9.19 7.29
C ILE A 10 -0.78 -7.69 7.25
N VAL A 11 0.35 -7.29 6.68
CA VAL A 11 0.70 -5.89 6.41
C VAL A 11 0.71 -5.68 4.90
N GLY A 12 -0.21 -4.87 4.39
CA GLY A 12 -0.27 -4.48 2.98
C GLY A 12 0.14 -3.03 2.79
N HIS A 13 1.01 -2.76 1.82
CA HIS A 13 1.38 -1.42 1.39
C HIS A 13 0.87 -1.16 -0.02
N SER A 14 0.22 -0.03 -0.27
CA SER A 14 -0.25 0.37 -1.59
C SER A 14 -1.14 -0.72 -2.23
N GLN A 15 -0.77 -1.25 -3.40
CA GLN A 15 -1.42 -2.40 -4.04
C GLN A 15 -1.55 -3.60 -3.09
N GLY A 16 -0.58 -3.82 -2.21
CA GLY A 16 -0.65 -4.87 -1.20
C GLY A 16 -1.86 -4.75 -0.28
N CYS A 17 -2.46 -3.56 -0.14
CA CYS A 17 -3.72 -3.38 0.57
C CYS A 17 -4.87 -4.10 -0.15
N LEU A 18 -4.92 -4.05 -1.48
CA LEU A 18 -5.94 -4.77 -2.27
C LEU A 18 -5.77 -6.29 -2.15
N VAL A 19 -4.52 -6.76 -2.16
CA VAL A 19 -4.20 -8.19 -1.91
C VAL A 19 -4.64 -8.60 -0.51
N THR A 20 -4.37 -7.78 0.50
CA THR A 20 -4.79 -7.99 1.89
C THR A 20 -6.31 -8.04 2.01
N LEU A 21 -7.02 -7.15 1.33
CA LEU A 21 -8.48 -7.14 1.28
C LEU A 21 -9.03 -8.42 0.63
N GLU A 22 -8.50 -8.82 -0.51
CA GLU A 22 -8.94 -10.04 -1.18
C GLU A 22 -8.66 -11.28 -0.33
N PHE A 23 -7.50 -11.33 0.34
CA PHE A 23 -7.19 -12.42 1.27
C PHE A 23 -8.16 -12.42 2.46
N SER A 24 -8.48 -11.26 3.03
CA SER A 24 -9.42 -11.15 4.15
C SER A 24 -10.83 -11.60 3.79
N LEU A 25 -11.24 -11.33 2.55
CA LEU A 25 -12.53 -11.75 2.04
C LEU A 25 -12.61 -13.27 1.87
N ARG A 26 -11.54 -13.89 1.36
CA ARG A 26 -11.50 -15.33 1.08
C ARG A 26 -11.18 -16.20 2.29
N PHE A 27 -10.36 -15.68 3.20
CA PHE A 27 -9.83 -16.45 4.32
C PHE A 27 -9.92 -15.72 5.67
N PRO A 28 -11.10 -15.20 6.06
CA PRO A 28 -11.25 -14.39 7.27
C PRO A 28 -10.77 -15.12 8.53
N GLN A 29 -10.94 -16.45 8.59
CA GLN A 29 -10.52 -17.29 9.73
C GLN A 29 -8.99 -17.42 9.87
N LYS A 30 -8.22 -17.01 8.85
CA LYS A 30 -6.75 -17.03 8.87
C LYS A 30 -6.12 -15.73 9.37
N ILE A 31 -6.94 -14.73 9.70
CA ILE A 31 -6.46 -13.40 10.04
C ILE A 31 -6.49 -13.20 11.55
N ASN A 32 -5.35 -12.82 12.10
CA ASN A 32 -5.23 -12.32 13.46
C ASN A 32 -5.44 -10.80 13.47
N LYS A 33 -4.59 -10.04 12.75
CA LYS A 33 -4.64 -8.58 12.66
C LYS A 33 -4.38 -8.13 11.22
N LEU A 34 -4.85 -6.94 10.87
CA LEU A 34 -4.63 -6.31 9.57
C LEU A 34 -3.92 -4.96 9.72
N VAL A 35 -2.98 -4.68 8.84
CA VAL A 35 -2.34 -3.37 8.74
C VAL A 35 -2.36 -2.91 7.30
N PHE A 36 -2.94 -1.75 7.05
CA PHE A 36 -3.02 -1.10 5.75
C PHE A 36 -2.12 0.13 5.74
N VAL A 37 -1.11 0.14 4.88
CA VAL A 37 -0.13 1.22 4.78
C VAL A 37 -0.27 1.90 3.42
N ALA A 38 -0.49 3.22 3.41
CA ALA A 38 -0.64 4.03 2.20
C ALA A 38 -1.59 3.38 1.18
N GLY A 39 -2.78 2.98 1.62
CA GLY A 39 -3.74 2.22 0.81
C GLY A 39 -5.15 2.80 0.80
N ALA A 40 -5.95 2.26 -0.09
CA ALA A 40 -7.39 2.48 -0.18
C ALA A 40 -8.08 1.15 -0.52
N TYR A 41 -9.40 1.09 -0.38
CA TYR A 41 -10.16 -0.10 -0.78
C TYR A 41 -10.40 -0.18 -2.29
N GLU A 42 -10.13 0.91 -3.00
CA GLU A 42 -10.09 1.02 -4.46
C GLU A 42 -8.89 1.88 -4.86
N ILE A 43 -8.17 1.48 -5.89
CA ILE A 43 -7.03 2.22 -6.42
C ILE A 43 -7.25 2.42 -7.93
N PRO A 44 -8.06 3.43 -8.32
CA PRO A 44 -8.22 3.75 -9.72
C PRO A 44 -6.90 4.28 -10.29
N VAL A 45 -6.50 3.73 -11.42
CA VAL A 45 -5.25 4.10 -12.10
C VAL A 45 -5.56 4.91 -13.36
N ASN A 46 -4.85 6.00 -13.57
CA ASN A 46 -4.97 6.81 -14.77
C ASN A 46 -4.60 5.97 -16.01
N LYS A 47 -5.48 6.02 -17.01
CA LYS A 47 -5.28 5.28 -18.27
C LYS A 47 -3.94 5.63 -18.94
N SER A 48 -3.53 6.90 -18.92
CA SER A 48 -2.24 7.31 -19.51
C SER A 48 -1.04 6.63 -18.83
N LEU A 49 -1.10 6.39 -17.52
CA LEU A 49 -0.04 5.68 -16.80
C LEU A 49 0.00 4.20 -17.21
N ILE A 50 -1.16 3.59 -17.40
CA ILE A 50 -1.26 2.21 -17.89
C ILE A 50 -0.68 2.12 -19.30
N ASP A 51 -1.08 3.03 -20.20
CA ASP A 51 -0.63 3.05 -21.60
C ASP A 51 0.90 3.24 -21.70
N LEU A 52 1.47 4.17 -20.91
CA LEU A 52 2.93 4.36 -20.81
C LEU A 52 3.64 3.12 -20.28
N SER A 53 3.04 2.43 -19.31
CA SER A 53 3.64 1.20 -18.76
C SER A 53 3.58 0.05 -19.75
N LEU A 54 2.51 -0.07 -20.53
CA LEU A 54 2.36 -1.08 -21.58
C LEU A 54 3.36 -0.88 -22.73
N SER A 55 3.69 0.38 -23.06
CA SER A 55 4.72 0.68 -24.07
C SER A 55 6.14 0.44 -23.58
N GLY A 56 6.33 0.16 -22.29
CA GLY A 56 7.66 0.01 -21.67
C GLY A 56 8.40 1.33 -21.50
N ASP A 57 7.70 2.46 -21.60
CA ASP A 57 8.29 3.78 -21.45
C ASP A 57 8.75 4.03 -20.01
N MET A 58 9.99 4.49 -19.86
CA MET A 58 10.58 4.84 -18.57
C MET A 58 9.84 5.97 -17.87
N GLU A 59 9.10 6.79 -18.61
CA GLU A 59 8.31 7.90 -18.02
C GLU A 59 7.26 7.38 -17.03
N SER A 60 6.70 6.20 -17.25
CA SER A 60 5.78 5.57 -16.27
C SER A 60 6.43 5.38 -14.90
N LEU A 61 7.68 4.92 -14.87
CA LEU A 61 8.44 4.76 -13.64
C LEU A 61 8.83 6.12 -13.03
N ASN A 62 9.23 7.07 -13.84
CA ASN A 62 9.56 8.43 -13.40
C ASN A 62 8.37 9.11 -12.74
N LEU A 63 7.18 8.98 -13.31
CA LEU A 63 5.94 9.51 -12.73
C LEU A 63 5.62 8.84 -11.40
N MET A 64 5.72 7.52 -11.30
CA MET A 64 5.49 6.80 -10.05
C MET A 64 6.51 7.21 -8.98
N MET A 65 7.76 7.40 -9.35
CA MET A 65 8.80 7.90 -8.45
C MET A 65 8.49 9.32 -7.96
N LYS A 66 8.08 10.20 -8.87
CA LYS A 66 7.73 11.60 -8.56
C LYS A 66 6.53 11.70 -7.61
N TRP A 67 5.53 10.84 -7.79
CA TRP A 67 4.33 10.84 -6.94
C TRP A 67 4.50 10.02 -5.66
N GLY A 68 5.41 9.06 -5.66
CA GLY A 68 5.65 8.14 -4.54
C GLY A 68 6.26 8.82 -3.32
N TYR A 69 6.97 9.93 -3.48
CA TYR A 69 7.57 10.65 -2.36
C TYR A 69 6.82 11.95 -2.05
N GLY A 70 6.64 12.22 -0.75
CA GLY A 70 5.91 13.41 -0.27
C GLY A 70 6.68 14.70 -0.52
N ASN A 71 7.71 14.93 0.23
CA ASN A 71 8.69 15.97 -0.01
C ASN A 71 9.92 15.32 -0.63
N SER A 72 10.49 15.95 -1.67
CA SER A 72 11.66 15.41 -2.37
C SER A 72 12.83 15.20 -1.39
N LYS A 73 12.88 14.02 -0.78
CA LYS A 73 14.03 13.64 0.03
C LYS A 73 15.17 13.32 -0.92
N GLN A 74 16.27 14.03 -0.76
CA GLN A 74 17.51 13.66 -1.41
C GLN A 74 18.07 12.44 -0.67
N PHE A 75 18.13 11.32 -1.34
CA PHE A 75 18.81 10.14 -0.79
C PHE A 75 20.30 10.25 -1.06
N ILE A 76 21.12 10.20 -0.03
CA ILE A 76 22.57 10.07 -0.16
C ILE A 76 22.85 8.74 -0.88
N GLY A 77 23.56 8.79 -2.01
CA GLY A 77 23.83 7.61 -2.84
C GLY A 77 22.71 7.24 -3.82
N GLY A 78 21.72 8.13 -4.03
CA GLY A 78 20.61 7.97 -4.97
C GLY A 78 19.42 7.22 -4.38
N ASN A 79 18.30 7.31 -5.09
CA ASN A 79 17.04 6.71 -4.66
C ASN A 79 17.12 5.18 -4.71
N PRO A 80 16.93 4.46 -3.57
CA PRO A 80 17.02 3.00 -3.54
C PRO A 80 16.00 2.32 -4.48
N LEU A 81 14.77 2.87 -4.54
CA LEU A 81 13.73 2.32 -5.42
C LEU A 81 14.11 2.49 -6.89
N GLN A 82 14.65 3.63 -7.27
CA GLN A 82 15.10 3.86 -8.64
C GLN A 82 16.24 2.91 -9.06
N LYS A 83 17.14 2.60 -8.15
CA LYS A 83 18.19 1.61 -8.41
C LYS A 83 17.61 0.23 -8.71
N ILE A 84 16.60 -0.20 -7.94
CA ILE A 84 15.89 -1.47 -8.15
C ILE A 84 15.15 -1.45 -9.49
N LEU A 85 14.38 -0.41 -9.76
CA LEU A 85 13.56 -0.28 -10.97
C LEU A 85 14.40 -0.17 -12.25
N ASN A 86 15.59 0.46 -12.18
CA ASN A 86 16.50 0.56 -13.31
C ASN A 86 17.32 -0.72 -13.56
N SER A 87 17.33 -1.65 -12.60
CA SER A 87 18.21 -2.82 -12.67
C SER A 87 17.67 -3.95 -13.55
N THR A 88 16.34 -4.03 -13.75
CA THR A 88 15.75 -5.14 -14.49
C THR A 88 14.65 -4.69 -15.47
N ARG A 89 14.73 -5.22 -16.70
CA ARG A 89 13.69 -5.02 -17.73
C ARG A 89 12.35 -5.64 -17.30
N GLU A 90 12.41 -6.77 -16.62
CA GLU A 90 11.24 -7.52 -16.16
C GLU A 90 10.37 -6.70 -15.20
N VAL A 91 10.96 -5.85 -14.36
CA VAL A 91 10.19 -4.95 -13.45
C VAL A 91 9.28 -4.01 -14.23
N ARG A 92 9.71 -3.52 -15.39
CA ARG A 92 8.91 -2.62 -16.23
C ARG A 92 7.74 -3.33 -16.88
N GLU A 93 7.93 -4.57 -17.31
CA GLU A 93 6.89 -5.38 -17.94
C GLU A 93 5.80 -5.77 -16.91
N VAL A 94 6.19 -6.02 -15.66
CA VAL A 94 5.24 -6.34 -14.57
C VAL A 94 4.43 -5.12 -14.13
N LEU A 95 5.00 -3.90 -14.20
CA LEU A 95 4.31 -2.70 -13.74
C LEU A 95 2.94 -2.51 -14.40
N ALA A 96 2.83 -2.71 -15.71
CA ALA A 96 1.56 -2.56 -16.42
C ALA A 96 0.51 -3.57 -15.92
N VAL A 97 0.93 -4.80 -15.67
CA VAL A 97 0.06 -5.86 -15.13
C VAL A 97 -0.47 -5.45 -13.74
N ASP A 98 0.40 -4.94 -12.88
CA ASP A 98 0.04 -4.50 -11.53
C ASP A 98 -0.91 -3.30 -11.54
N LEU A 99 -0.66 -2.31 -12.39
CA LEU A 99 -1.53 -1.14 -12.54
C LEU A 99 -2.92 -1.53 -13.05
N ILE A 100 -2.99 -2.43 -14.03
CA ILE A 100 -4.25 -2.98 -14.56
C ILE A 100 -4.98 -3.78 -13.46
N ALA A 101 -4.27 -4.58 -12.68
CA ALA A 101 -4.85 -5.35 -11.58
C ALA A 101 -5.44 -4.42 -10.51
N CYS A 102 -4.74 -3.34 -10.12
CA CYS A 102 -5.27 -2.32 -9.21
C CYS A 102 -6.56 -1.70 -9.75
N ASN A 103 -6.55 -1.26 -11.01
CA ASN A 103 -7.70 -0.59 -11.64
C ASN A 103 -8.93 -1.50 -11.77
N ASN A 104 -8.69 -2.80 -11.96
CA ASN A 104 -9.75 -3.81 -12.16
C ASN A 104 -10.26 -4.44 -10.85
N TYR A 105 -9.61 -4.20 -9.71
CA TYR A 105 -10.08 -4.73 -8.43
C TYR A 105 -11.40 -4.08 -8.00
N LYS A 106 -12.47 -4.87 -7.85
CA LYS A 106 -13.83 -4.38 -7.53
C LYS A 106 -14.39 -4.93 -6.22
N ASN A 107 -13.69 -5.83 -5.56
CA ASN A 107 -14.16 -6.45 -4.32
C ASN A 107 -13.90 -5.60 -3.06
N GLY A 108 -13.22 -4.46 -3.17
CA GLY A 108 -12.73 -3.68 -2.04
C GLY A 108 -13.80 -3.37 -1.00
N LEU A 109 -14.91 -2.76 -1.40
CA LEU A 109 -15.99 -2.42 -0.48
C LEU A 109 -16.65 -3.64 0.17
N LYS A 110 -16.80 -4.75 -0.60
CA LYS A 110 -17.30 -6.02 -0.07
C LYS A 110 -16.34 -6.60 0.97
N ALA A 111 -15.04 -6.58 0.70
CA ALA A 111 -14.02 -7.08 1.61
C ALA A 111 -13.99 -6.30 2.91
N VAL A 112 -14.00 -4.96 2.83
CA VAL A 112 -13.98 -4.06 3.98
C VAL A 112 -15.13 -4.34 4.95
N ARG A 113 -16.35 -4.49 4.44
CA ARG A 113 -17.56 -4.75 5.26
C ARG A 113 -17.50 -6.08 6.01
N ASN A 114 -16.64 -7.00 5.59
CA ASN A 114 -16.47 -8.31 6.24
C ASN A 114 -15.30 -8.35 7.24
N ILE A 115 -14.49 -7.28 7.33
CA ILE A 115 -13.38 -7.22 8.28
C ILE A 115 -13.91 -7.08 9.70
N LYS A 116 -13.50 -8.01 10.56
CA LYS A 116 -13.79 -7.99 12.01
C LYS A 116 -12.51 -8.02 12.85
N SER A 117 -11.37 -8.27 12.21
CA SER A 117 -10.07 -8.35 12.89
C SER A 117 -9.59 -6.96 13.30
N PRO A 118 -8.85 -6.83 14.41
CA PRO A 118 -8.18 -5.58 14.77
C PRO A 118 -7.38 -5.04 13.59
N THR A 119 -7.58 -3.76 13.28
CA THR A 119 -7.03 -3.13 12.08
C THR A 119 -6.30 -1.84 12.42
N LEU A 120 -5.11 -1.67 11.85
CA LEU A 120 -4.33 -0.44 11.89
C LEU A 120 -4.19 0.12 10.47
N PHE A 121 -4.38 1.42 10.34
CA PHE A 121 -4.06 2.20 9.15
C PHE A 121 -2.87 3.12 9.41
N ILE A 122 -1.93 3.16 8.47
CA ILE A 122 -0.81 4.10 8.50
C ILE A 122 -0.79 4.86 7.17
N PHE A 123 -0.95 6.18 7.22
CA PHE A 123 -1.00 7.04 6.05
C PHE A 123 0.10 8.10 6.08
N GLY A 124 0.62 8.46 4.92
CA GLY A 124 1.45 9.63 4.74
C GLY A 124 0.58 10.88 4.53
N GLU A 125 0.88 11.96 5.24
CA GLU A 125 0.11 13.20 5.16
C GLU A 125 0.12 13.80 3.74
N THR A 126 1.25 13.69 3.05
CA THR A 126 1.48 14.29 1.73
C THR A 126 1.50 13.28 0.60
N ASP A 127 0.85 12.12 0.78
CA ASP A 127 0.74 11.07 -0.24
C ASP A 127 -0.01 11.59 -1.47
N LYS A 128 0.67 11.57 -2.63
CA LYS A 128 0.14 12.02 -3.92
C LYS A 128 -0.46 10.88 -4.74
N MET A 129 -0.16 9.63 -4.41
CA MET A 129 -0.71 8.45 -5.09
C MET A 129 -2.05 8.03 -4.48
N ILE A 130 -2.09 7.91 -3.16
CA ILE A 130 -3.32 7.64 -2.41
C ILE A 130 -3.58 8.82 -1.49
N LYS A 131 -4.43 9.74 -1.93
CA LYS A 131 -4.77 10.93 -1.13
C LYS A 131 -5.24 10.53 0.25
N LEU A 132 -4.77 11.23 1.28
CA LEU A 132 -5.10 10.98 2.68
C LEU A 132 -6.61 10.86 2.93
N GLU A 133 -7.42 11.66 2.22
CA GLU A 133 -8.88 11.61 2.30
C GLU A 133 -9.45 10.24 1.90
N ASN A 134 -8.89 9.60 0.87
CA ASN A 134 -9.33 8.27 0.44
C ASN A 134 -8.93 7.20 1.46
N GLY A 135 -7.74 7.34 2.05
CA GLY A 135 -7.31 6.49 3.16
C GLY A 135 -8.22 6.62 4.39
N LYS A 136 -8.60 7.85 4.77
CA LYS A 136 -9.54 8.09 5.88
C LYS A 136 -10.90 7.48 5.61
N LYS A 137 -11.47 7.66 4.42
CA LYS A 137 -12.73 7.00 4.02
C LYS A 137 -12.64 5.48 4.13
N PHE A 138 -11.49 4.91 3.80
CA PHE A 138 -11.27 3.47 3.97
C PHE A 138 -11.30 3.07 5.45
N ALA A 139 -10.63 3.82 6.32
CA ALA A 139 -10.60 3.54 7.76
C ALA A 139 -11.99 3.67 8.42
N GLU A 140 -12.78 4.66 8.02
CA GLU A 140 -14.15 4.89 8.51
C GLU A 140 -15.09 3.69 8.26
N LEU A 141 -14.82 2.88 7.24
CA LEU A 141 -15.58 1.69 6.93
C LEU A 141 -15.27 0.49 7.85
N ILE A 142 -14.24 0.58 8.71
CA ILE A 142 -13.86 -0.48 9.66
C ILE A 142 -13.98 0.09 11.09
N PRO A 143 -15.12 -0.06 11.75
CA PRO A 143 -15.33 0.45 13.10
C PRO A 143 -14.30 -0.09 14.09
N GLY A 144 -13.74 0.78 14.93
CA GLY A 144 -12.71 0.41 15.91
C GLY A 144 -11.30 0.28 15.35
N SER A 145 -11.10 0.54 14.06
CA SER A 145 -9.75 0.61 13.50
C SER A 145 -8.93 1.75 14.09
N LYS A 146 -7.61 1.52 14.23
CA LYS A 146 -6.65 2.56 14.62
C LYS A 146 -6.10 3.25 13.38
N VAL A 147 -5.95 4.56 13.44
CA VAL A 147 -5.39 5.36 12.32
C VAL A 147 -4.20 6.15 12.82
N HIS A 148 -3.09 6.05 12.11
CA HIS A 148 -1.89 6.86 12.32
C HIS A 148 -1.51 7.60 11.04
N ILE A 149 -1.26 8.91 11.15
CA ILE A 149 -0.87 9.76 10.02
C ILE A 149 0.54 10.27 10.29
N ILE A 150 1.46 9.92 9.41
CA ILE A 150 2.86 10.36 9.48
C ILE A 150 2.99 11.71 8.76
N LYS A 151 3.40 12.72 9.50
CA LYS A 151 3.55 14.09 8.98
C LYS A 151 4.69 14.18 7.97
N ASN A 152 4.52 15.07 6.98
CA ASN A 152 5.53 15.32 5.94
C ASN A 152 6.02 14.06 5.21
N CYS A 153 5.21 13.02 5.15
CA CYS A 153 5.52 11.74 4.55
C CYS A 153 4.58 11.48 3.35
N GLY A 154 5.11 10.94 2.28
CA GLY A 154 4.36 10.57 1.08
C GLY A 154 3.91 9.12 1.10
N HIS A 155 3.85 8.53 -0.10
CA HIS A 155 3.39 7.16 -0.32
C HIS A 155 4.40 6.10 0.13
N MET A 156 5.70 6.40 -0.05
CA MET A 156 6.78 5.44 0.23
C MET A 156 7.18 5.49 1.72
N ILE A 157 6.22 5.34 2.60
CA ILE A 157 6.36 5.43 4.06
C ILE A 157 7.53 4.60 4.57
N ILE A 158 7.71 3.38 4.05
CA ILE A 158 8.79 2.45 4.43
C ILE A 158 10.17 3.06 4.17
N LEU A 159 10.30 3.93 3.16
CA LEU A 159 11.55 4.59 2.81
C LEU A 159 11.66 6.00 3.41
N GLU A 160 10.52 6.69 3.56
CA GLU A 160 10.49 8.08 4.00
C GLU A 160 10.55 8.22 5.54
N ASN A 161 9.86 7.34 6.26
CA ASN A 161 9.82 7.36 7.72
C ASN A 161 9.65 5.95 8.31
N ALA A 162 10.61 5.07 8.03
CA ALA A 162 10.62 3.68 8.51
C ALA A 162 10.59 3.59 10.04
N PHE A 163 11.18 4.55 10.74
CA PHE A 163 11.24 4.54 12.19
C PHE A 163 9.86 4.65 12.82
N GLU A 164 9.13 5.72 12.51
CA GLU A 164 7.80 5.96 13.06
C GLU A 164 6.79 4.88 12.64
N MET A 165 6.85 4.43 11.37
CA MET A 165 6.05 3.31 10.90
C MET A 165 6.29 2.06 11.74
N ARG A 166 7.56 1.70 11.99
CA ARG A 166 7.93 0.53 12.78
C ARG A 166 7.46 0.63 14.22
N GLU A 167 7.57 1.81 14.84
CA GLU A 167 7.09 2.03 16.21
C GLU A 167 5.59 1.78 16.31
N LYS A 168 4.80 2.37 15.40
CA LYS A 168 3.34 2.22 15.40
C LYS A 168 2.90 0.80 15.07
N LEU A 169 3.61 0.14 14.19
CA LEU A 169 3.39 -1.28 13.91
C LEU A 169 3.69 -2.14 15.15
N ALA A 170 4.83 -1.92 15.80
CA ALA A 170 5.22 -2.69 16.99
C ALA A 170 4.25 -2.46 18.16
N GLU A 171 3.81 -1.22 18.39
CA GLU A 171 2.79 -0.86 19.37
C GLU A 171 1.47 -1.62 19.11
N PHE A 172 1.02 -1.64 17.85
CA PHE A 172 -0.20 -2.33 17.47
C PHE A 172 -0.11 -3.85 17.63
N LEU A 173 1.04 -4.43 17.32
CA LEU A 173 1.26 -5.88 17.41
C LEU A 173 1.32 -6.39 18.85
N LYS A 174 1.83 -5.58 19.79
CA LYS A 174 1.92 -5.93 21.22
C LYS A 174 0.59 -5.89 21.96
N ASN A 175 -0.34 -5.05 21.52
CA ASN A 175 -1.66 -4.95 22.14
C ASN A 175 -2.51 -6.15 21.71
N GLU A 176 -2.94 -6.97 22.67
CA GLU A 176 -3.89 -8.06 22.47
C GLU A 176 -5.30 -7.54 22.13
#